data_f63b8a3e97e7e9e2a1350613fa7b97f8
#
_entry.id   f63b8a3e97e7e9e2a1350613fa7b97f8
#
_cell.length_a   1.000
_cell.length_b   1.000
_cell.length_c   1.000
_cell.angle_alpha   90.00
_cell.angle_beta   90.00
_cell.angle_gamma   90.00
#
_symmetry.space_group_name_H-M   'P 1'
#
loop_
_entity.id
_entity.type
_entity.pdbx_description
1 polymer ?
#
loop_
_entity_poly.entity_id
_entity_poly.type
_entity_poly.pdbx_seq_one_letter_code
_entity_poly.pdbx_strand_id
1 'polypeptide(L)'
;MLGLHVPSPTAAAVNLFDATLGGGLADLRRMPAALIDEGPQRRVHRFLPAGDRRAASPPVLLVPPLAAPATCFDLRRGCSLAEHLLRRGHATYVVDYGTVRFGDRSLGLEHWIDDVVPGAVRAVAHDAGGPVQLVGWCLGGILAALAVCADAGLPVASLALVASPFDFRQVPLLAPLRPIDAVTRGQLVTQLYRVLGGAPGPIVQRVYQLAGIDKYVMKPWTILSHADDRELLAQIEAVDAFMGDMTAYPGRSFGQLYHRFFRTNDLAEGRLELGPRVLALAGVRVPVLAIAGQGDGIAPVAACHHVADLLPQAPSVRLETAPGGHLGVLTGRAARTTTWPLLDEFLAGPPARRRAPRRAAA
;
A
#
# COMPACT_ATOMS: atom_id res chain seq x y z
N MET A 1 -35.45 -6.21 -6.23
CA MET A 1 -35.63 -7.47 -5.43
C MET A 1 -34.21 -7.97 -5.12
N LEU A 2 -33.73 -7.81 -3.89
CA LEU A 2 -32.51 -8.45 -3.42
C LEU A 2 -32.82 -9.94 -3.28
N GLY A 3 -32.40 -10.75 -4.25
CA GLY A 3 -32.48 -12.20 -4.12
C GLY A 3 -31.63 -12.62 -2.92
N LEU A 4 -32.27 -13.15 -1.88
CA LEU A 4 -31.58 -13.76 -0.76
C LEU A 4 -30.79 -14.96 -1.32
N HIS A 5 -29.45 -14.85 -1.32
CA HIS A 5 -28.61 -15.99 -1.61
C HIS A 5 -28.81 -17.04 -0.50
N VAL A 6 -29.24 -18.24 -0.87
CA VAL A 6 -29.34 -19.37 0.05
C VAL A 6 -28.11 -20.25 -0.17
N PRO A 7 -27.21 -20.34 0.82
CA PRO A 7 -25.99 -21.14 0.66
C PRO A 7 -26.31 -22.62 0.37
N SER A 8 -25.51 -23.24 -0.50
CA SER A 8 -25.56 -24.69 -0.72
C SER A 8 -25.11 -25.42 0.54
N PRO A 9 -25.96 -26.26 1.19
CA PRO A 9 -25.60 -26.92 2.44
C PRO A 9 -24.37 -27.80 2.34
N THR A 10 -24.20 -28.49 1.21
CA THR A 10 -23.05 -29.37 0.97
C THR A 10 -21.74 -28.56 0.85
N ALA A 11 -21.74 -27.49 0.06
CA ALA A 11 -20.56 -26.63 -0.08
C ALA A 11 -20.22 -25.92 1.23
N ALA A 12 -21.23 -25.45 1.95
CA ALA A 12 -21.06 -24.83 3.27
C ALA A 12 -20.44 -25.81 4.29
N ALA A 13 -20.91 -27.06 4.34
CA ALA A 13 -20.34 -28.08 5.22
C ALA A 13 -18.88 -28.39 4.88
N VAL A 14 -18.52 -28.51 3.60
CA VAL A 14 -17.14 -28.72 3.16
C VAL A 14 -16.27 -27.52 3.55
N ASN A 15 -16.71 -26.30 3.28
CA ASN A 15 -15.94 -25.11 3.63
C ASN A 15 -15.76 -24.97 5.15
N LEU A 16 -16.78 -25.29 5.95
CA LEU A 16 -16.68 -25.27 7.42
C LEU A 16 -15.68 -26.31 7.92
N PHE A 17 -15.71 -27.52 7.36
CA PHE A 17 -14.74 -28.58 7.69
C PHE A 17 -13.32 -28.13 7.38
N ASP A 18 -13.06 -27.61 6.17
CA ASP A 18 -11.74 -27.15 5.76
C ASP A 18 -11.26 -25.97 6.62
N ALA A 19 -12.14 -25.03 6.96
CA ALA A 19 -11.81 -23.89 7.81
C ALA A 19 -11.40 -24.30 9.25
N THR A 20 -11.99 -25.37 9.78
CA THR A 20 -11.81 -25.74 11.20
C THR A 20 -10.82 -26.91 11.40
N LEU A 21 -10.86 -27.90 10.52
CA LEU A 21 -10.09 -29.15 10.64
C LEU A 21 -9.17 -29.41 9.45
N GLY A 22 -9.43 -28.78 8.30
CA GLY A 22 -8.67 -28.97 7.05
C GLY A 22 -7.44 -28.08 6.91
N GLY A 23 -7.09 -27.29 7.93
CA GLY A 23 -5.91 -26.41 7.89
C GLY A 23 -6.13 -25.03 7.28
N GLY A 24 -7.40 -24.61 7.08
CA GLY A 24 -7.80 -23.30 6.56
C GLY A 24 -8.31 -23.34 5.12
N LEU A 25 -8.88 -22.22 4.70
CA LEU A 25 -9.41 -22.03 3.34
C LEU A 25 -8.44 -21.27 2.45
N ALA A 26 -7.65 -20.37 3.04
CA ALA A 26 -6.69 -19.53 2.34
C ALA A 26 -5.33 -20.22 2.20
N ASP A 27 -4.80 -20.26 1.00
CA ASP A 27 -3.39 -20.63 0.80
C ASP A 27 -2.51 -19.41 1.08
N LEU A 28 -2.00 -19.33 2.31
CA LEU A 28 -1.17 -18.23 2.82
C LEU A 28 0.33 -18.40 2.52
N ARG A 29 0.72 -19.42 1.74
CA ARG A 29 2.13 -19.62 1.36
C ARG A 29 2.63 -18.42 0.58
N ARG A 30 3.75 -17.87 1.03
CA ARG A 30 4.38 -16.73 0.37
C ARG A 30 4.97 -17.12 -0.99
N MET A 31 5.04 -16.14 -1.91
CA MET A 31 5.82 -16.30 -3.13
C MET A 31 7.30 -16.54 -2.79
N PRO A 32 7.99 -17.45 -3.48
CA PRO A 32 9.43 -17.55 -3.38
C PRO A 32 10.09 -16.20 -3.68
N ALA A 33 11.06 -15.81 -2.85
CA ALA A 33 11.78 -14.56 -3.01
C ALA A 33 13.24 -14.71 -2.57
N ALA A 34 14.14 -13.96 -3.21
CA ALA A 34 15.54 -13.84 -2.86
C ALA A 34 15.81 -12.48 -2.24
N LEU A 35 16.57 -12.43 -1.15
CA LEU A 35 17.07 -11.18 -0.59
C LEU A 35 18.18 -10.64 -1.51
N ILE A 36 18.08 -9.38 -1.94
CA ILE A 36 19.06 -8.73 -2.81
C ILE A 36 19.80 -7.57 -2.11
N ASP A 37 19.22 -7.00 -1.07
CA ASP A 37 19.82 -5.92 -0.28
C ASP A 37 19.28 -5.91 1.15
N GLU A 38 20.12 -5.53 2.11
CA GLU A 38 19.73 -5.42 3.52
C GLU A 38 20.40 -4.20 4.17
N GLY A 39 19.65 -3.52 5.03
CA GLY A 39 20.09 -2.40 5.83
C GLY A 39 19.12 -2.12 7.00
N PRO A 40 19.36 -1.11 7.81
CA PRO A 40 18.46 -0.75 8.89
C PRO A 40 17.03 -0.51 8.39
N GLN A 41 16.06 -1.24 8.93
CA GLN A 41 14.63 -1.21 8.51
C GLN A 41 14.44 -1.37 6.99
N ARG A 42 15.36 -2.06 6.31
CA ARG A 42 15.31 -2.30 4.87
C ARG A 42 15.80 -3.69 4.53
N ARG A 43 14.92 -4.55 4.03
CA ARG A 43 15.24 -5.78 3.33
C ARG A 43 14.54 -5.74 1.99
N VAL A 44 15.29 -5.81 0.91
CA VAL A 44 14.75 -5.81 -0.44
C VAL A 44 14.73 -7.23 -0.96
N HIS A 45 13.54 -7.73 -1.24
CA HIS A 45 13.32 -9.05 -1.77
C HIS A 45 12.91 -8.97 -3.24
N ARG A 46 13.52 -9.82 -4.07
CA ARG A 46 13.11 -10.07 -5.45
C ARG A 46 12.25 -11.33 -5.46
N PHE A 47 11.01 -11.22 -5.91
CA PHE A 47 10.15 -12.37 -6.13
C PHE A 47 10.64 -13.22 -7.29
N LEU A 48 10.60 -14.56 -7.13
CA LEU A 48 11.09 -15.52 -8.10
C LEU A 48 9.92 -16.03 -8.94
N PRO A 49 10.01 -15.95 -10.30
CA PRO A 49 8.98 -16.51 -11.16
C PRO A 49 8.99 -18.04 -11.09
N ALA A 50 7.83 -18.65 -11.33
CA ALA A 50 7.77 -20.08 -11.60
C ALA A 50 8.31 -20.35 -13.02
N GLY A 51 9.57 -20.81 -13.14
CA GLY A 51 10.27 -21.11 -14.40
C GLY A 51 11.18 -19.97 -14.91
N ASP A 52 11.88 -20.22 -16.01
CA ASP A 52 12.95 -19.36 -16.58
C ASP A 52 12.43 -18.16 -17.37
N ARG A 53 11.44 -17.44 -16.87
CA ARG A 53 10.97 -16.22 -17.55
C ARG A 53 11.91 -15.05 -17.25
N ARG A 54 12.57 -14.54 -18.27
CA ARG A 54 13.27 -13.25 -18.18
C ARG A 54 12.27 -12.12 -18.17
N ALA A 55 12.43 -11.18 -17.24
CA ALA A 55 11.65 -9.94 -17.22
C ALA A 55 11.94 -9.12 -18.52
N ALA A 56 10.87 -8.72 -19.20
CA ALA A 56 10.95 -7.94 -20.43
C ALA A 56 10.55 -6.46 -20.22
N SER A 57 10.08 -6.12 -19.02
CA SER A 57 9.55 -4.80 -18.65
C SER A 57 10.41 -4.18 -17.55
N PRO A 58 10.38 -2.84 -17.38
CA PRO A 58 11.06 -2.19 -16.25
C PRO A 58 10.69 -2.82 -14.91
N PRO A 59 11.64 -2.87 -13.94
CA PRO A 59 11.41 -3.47 -12.63
C PRO A 59 10.36 -2.70 -11.84
N VAL A 60 9.59 -3.42 -11.03
CA VAL A 60 8.57 -2.86 -10.14
C VAL A 60 8.99 -3.08 -8.69
N LEU A 61 9.08 -2.00 -7.91
CA LEU A 61 9.28 -2.07 -6.46
C LEU A 61 7.97 -1.75 -5.74
N LEU A 62 7.52 -2.70 -4.92
CA LEU A 62 6.35 -2.59 -4.07
C LEU A 62 6.74 -1.96 -2.72
N VAL A 63 6.09 -0.85 -2.37
CA VAL A 63 6.39 -0.07 -1.16
C VAL A 63 5.20 -0.13 -0.19
N PRO A 64 5.29 -0.93 0.90
CA PRO A 64 4.24 -1.05 1.88
C PRO A 64 4.14 0.18 2.79
N PRO A 65 3.04 0.39 3.50
CA PRO A 65 2.95 1.40 4.54
C PRO A 65 3.76 0.98 5.78
N LEU A 66 4.11 1.95 6.63
CA LEU A 66 4.60 1.66 7.97
C LEU A 66 3.50 0.94 8.77
N ALA A 67 3.93 0.13 9.71
CA ALA A 67 3.08 -0.66 10.60
C ALA A 67 2.20 -1.73 9.92
N ALA A 68 2.31 -1.92 8.61
CA ALA A 68 1.70 -3.05 7.91
C ALA A 68 2.79 -3.93 7.27
N PRO A 69 2.66 -5.26 7.34
CA PRO A 69 3.64 -6.16 6.74
C PRO A 69 3.64 -6.05 5.22
N ALA A 70 4.79 -6.29 4.60
CA ALA A 70 4.96 -6.29 3.13
C ALA A 70 4.08 -7.32 2.41
N THR A 71 3.52 -8.25 3.17
CA THR A 71 2.58 -9.28 2.69
C THR A 71 1.24 -8.72 2.20
N CYS A 72 0.98 -7.42 2.39
CA CYS A 72 -0.15 -6.75 1.72
C CYS A 72 -0.13 -6.93 0.19
N PHE A 73 1.05 -7.08 -0.41
CA PHE A 73 1.20 -7.31 -1.85
C PHE A 73 1.21 -8.79 -2.24
N ASP A 74 1.32 -9.69 -1.27
CA ASP A 74 1.34 -11.14 -1.46
C ASP A 74 0.40 -11.82 -0.43
N LEU A 75 -0.88 -11.43 -0.44
CA LEU A 75 -1.82 -11.74 0.63
C LEU A 75 -2.11 -13.25 0.73
N ARG A 76 -2.42 -13.89 -0.40
CA ARG A 76 -2.64 -15.33 -0.54
C ARG A 76 -2.47 -15.77 -1.98
N ARG A 77 -2.29 -17.06 -2.22
CA ARG A 77 -2.27 -17.60 -3.59
C ARG A 77 -3.60 -17.31 -4.30
N GLY A 78 -3.51 -16.99 -5.59
CA GLY A 78 -4.65 -16.57 -6.40
C GLY A 78 -5.13 -15.13 -6.13
N CYS A 79 -4.60 -14.45 -5.10
CA CYS A 79 -4.84 -13.03 -4.84
C CYS A 79 -3.57 -12.33 -4.33
N SER A 80 -2.51 -12.42 -5.12
CA SER A 80 -1.20 -11.80 -4.90
C SER A 80 -0.88 -10.86 -6.05
N LEU A 81 -0.75 -9.56 -5.76
CA LEU A 81 -0.32 -8.57 -6.76
C LEU A 81 1.10 -8.88 -7.24
N ALA A 82 1.99 -9.32 -6.36
CA ALA A 82 3.34 -9.71 -6.72
C ALA A 82 3.35 -10.85 -7.76
N GLU A 83 2.53 -11.90 -7.54
CA GLU A 83 2.37 -12.99 -8.49
C GLU A 83 1.79 -12.50 -9.84
N HIS A 84 0.82 -11.59 -9.80
CA HIS A 84 0.23 -11.01 -10.99
C HIS A 84 1.28 -10.27 -11.83
N LEU A 85 2.05 -9.37 -11.22
CA LEU A 85 3.10 -8.60 -11.90
C LEU A 85 4.18 -9.48 -12.51
N LEU A 86 4.59 -10.55 -11.80
CA LEU A 86 5.50 -11.56 -12.36
C LEU A 86 4.92 -12.25 -13.59
N ARG A 87 3.63 -12.63 -13.55
CA ARG A 87 2.94 -13.23 -14.72
C ARG A 87 2.85 -12.27 -15.91
N ARG A 88 2.78 -10.96 -15.64
CA ARG A 88 2.80 -9.90 -16.67
C ARG A 88 4.21 -9.61 -17.21
N GLY A 89 5.24 -10.25 -16.66
CA GLY A 89 6.63 -10.15 -17.12
C GLY A 89 7.44 -9.04 -16.48
N HIS A 90 6.98 -8.48 -15.35
CA HIS A 90 7.77 -7.52 -14.58
C HIS A 90 8.72 -8.25 -13.61
N ALA A 91 9.99 -7.82 -13.54
CA ALA A 91 10.83 -8.12 -12.39
C ALA A 91 10.23 -7.40 -11.18
N THR A 92 9.74 -8.17 -10.21
CA THR A 92 8.95 -7.64 -9.09
C THR A 92 9.71 -7.78 -7.79
N TYR A 93 9.77 -6.66 -7.06
CA TYR A 93 10.50 -6.53 -5.80
C TYR A 93 9.58 -5.98 -4.72
N VAL A 94 9.94 -6.20 -3.47
CA VAL A 94 9.27 -5.59 -2.33
C VAL A 94 10.31 -5.14 -1.31
N VAL A 95 10.12 -3.97 -0.72
CA VAL A 95 10.85 -3.58 0.48
C VAL A 95 10.09 -4.03 1.72
N ASP A 96 10.78 -4.71 2.63
CA ASP A 96 10.27 -5.13 3.93
C ASP A 96 11.01 -4.35 5.02
N TYR A 97 10.26 -3.64 5.85
CA TYR A 97 10.81 -2.83 6.94
C TYR A 97 11.17 -3.65 8.19
N GLY A 98 10.78 -4.92 8.21
CA GLY A 98 10.98 -5.79 9.35
C GLY A 98 10.14 -5.37 10.57
N THR A 99 10.58 -5.83 11.74
CA THR A 99 9.89 -5.54 13.00
C THR A 99 10.40 -4.23 13.61
N VAL A 100 9.49 -3.32 13.89
CA VAL A 100 9.77 -2.09 14.66
C VAL A 100 9.74 -2.42 16.15
N ARG A 101 10.82 -2.14 16.85
CA ARG A 101 10.99 -2.37 18.28
C ARG A 101 11.01 -1.05 19.07
N PHE A 102 10.90 -1.12 20.38
CA PHE A 102 11.00 0.08 21.24
C PHE A 102 12.33 0.84 21.08
N GLY A 103 13.43 0.13 20.74
CA GLY A 103 14.72 0.76 20.40
C GLY A 103 14.65 1.70 19.20
N ASP A 104 13.72 1.46 18.30
CA ASP A 104 13.54 2.22 17.04
C ASP A 104 12.69 3.49 17.22
N ARG A 105 12.24 3.80 18.45
CA ARG A 105 11.34 4.93 18.74
C ARG A 105 11.83 6.30 18.29
N SER A 106 13.13 6.46 18.10
CA SER A 106 13.75 7.71 17.63
C SER A 106 13.74 7.86 16.10
N LEU A 107 13.39 6.80 15.34
CA LEU A 107 13.31 6.86 13.89
C LEU A 107 12.14 7.75 13.45
N GLY A 108 12.45 8.79 12.70
CA GLY A 108 11.47 9.68 12.08
C GLY A 108 11.15 9.28 10.63
N LEU A 109 10.17 9.94 10.02
CA LEU A 109 9.79 9.71 8.62
C LEU A 109 10.95 9.92 7.66
N GLU A 110 11.90 10.80 7.99
CA GLU A 110 13.12 11.03 7.22
C GLU A 110 13.93 9.76 7.02
N HIS A 111 13.95 8.83 7.99
CA HIS A 111 14.64 7.56 7.82
C HIS A 111 14.08 6.74 6.64
N TRP A 112 12.76 6.72 6.46
CA TRP A 112 12.15 6.02 5.32
C TRP A 112 12.27 6.81 4.01
N ILE A 113 12.19 8.14 4.10
CA ILE A 113 12.22 9.02 2.93
C ILE A 113 13.63 9.15 2.34
N ASP A 114 14.67 9.19 3.20
CA ASP A 114 16.04 9.47 2.78
C ASP A 114 16.91 8.22 2.65
N ASP A 115 16.64 7.18 3.46
CA ASP A 115 17.50 6.01 3.53
C ASP A 115 16.82 4.75 3.00
N VAL A 116 15.64 4.39 3.56
CA VAL A 116 15.02 3.08 3.30
C VAL A 116 14.49 2.98 1.88
N VAL A 117 13.59 3.88 1.47
CA VAL A 117 12.99 3.85 0.12
C VAL A 117 14.03 4.15 -0.95
N PRO A 118 14.86 5.20 -0.84
CA PRO A 118 15.93 5.46 -1.83
C PRO A 118 16.94 4.32 -1.91
N GLY A 119 17.35 3.73 -0.79
CA GLY A 119 18.24 2.58 -0.77
C GLY A 119 17.65 1.39 -1.50
N ALA A 120 16.37 1.08 -1.25
CA ALA A 120 15.65 0.01 -1.95
C ALA A 120 15.55 0.28 -3.47
N VAL A 121 15.23 1.51 -3.87
CA VAL A 121 15.18 1.89 -5.30
C VAL A 121 16.53 1.70 -5.98
N ARG A 122 17.63 2.15 -5.35
CA ARG A 122 18.98 1.99 -5.91
C ARG A 122 19.41 0.52 -6.01
N ALA A 123 19.07 -0.28 -4.97
CA ALA A 123 19.35 -1.72 -4.99
C ALA A 123 18.60 -2.42 -6.13
N VAL A 124 17.32 -2.12 -6.32
CA VAL A 124 16.52 -2.67 -7.43
C VAL A 124 17.03 -2.20 -8.79
N ALA A 125 17.35 -0.91 -8.92
CA ALA A 125 17.90 -0.36 -10.17
C ALA A 125 19.22 -1.03 -10.55
N HIS A 126 20.06 -1.34 -9.56
CA HIS A 126 21.32 -2.06 -9.77
C HIS A 126 21.09 -3.52 -10.19
N ASP A 127 20.24 -4.25 -9.46
CA ASP A 127 19.93 -5.67 -9.73
C ASP A 127 19.26 -5.88 -11.11
N ALA A 128 18.34 -4.98 -11.48
CA ALA A 128 17.58 -5.08 -12.72
C ALA A 128 18.21 -4.32 -13.91
N GLY A 129 19.21 -3.47 -13.67
CA GLY A 129 19.92 -2.72 -14.72
C GLY A 129 19.14 -1.56 -15.32
N GLY A 130 18.22 -0.92 -14.60
CA GLY A 130 17.42 0.18 -15.13
C GLY A 130 16.56 0.91 -14.11
N PRO A 131 15.86 2.00 -14.51
CA PRO A 131 15.02 2.77 -13.63
C PRO A 131 13.81 1.96 -13.16
N VAL A 132 13.35 2.25 -11.95
CA VAL A 132 12.37 1.47 -11.19
C VAL A 132 10.99 2.12 -11.26
N GLN A 133 9.97 1.33 -11.50
CA GLN A 133 8.57 1.74 -11.33
C GLN A 133 8.15 1.47 -9.88
N LEU A 134 7.63 2.47 -9.19
CA LEU A 134 7.18 2.33 -7.80
C LEU A 134 5.68 2.08 -7.74
N VAL A 135 5.26 1.11 -6.93
CA VAL A 135 3.86 0.90 -6.55
C VAL A 135 3.76 0.97 -5.04
N GLY A 136 3.23 2.07 -4.53
CA GLY A 136 3.04 2.29 -3.10
C GLY A 136 1.58 2.16 -2.69
N TRP A 137 1.33 1.49 -1.56
CA TRP A 137 0.00 1.40 -0.97
C TRP A 137 -0.09 2.24 0.30
N CYS A 138 -1.19 3.00 0.46
CA CYS A 138 -1.48 3.81 1.65
C CYS A 138 -0.30 4.77 1.95
N LEU A 139 0.20 4.76 3.19
CA LEU A 139 1.39 5.52 3.59
C LEU A 139 2.64 5.16 2.78
N GLY A 140 2.74 3.94 2.24
CA GLY A 140 3.85 3.55 1.37
C GLY A 140 3.90 4.36 0.07
N GLY A 141 2.75 4.70 -0.49
CA GLY A 141 2.69 5.62 -1.65
C GLY A 141 3.10 7.04 -1.29
N ILE A 142 2.73 7.53 -0.11
CA ILE A 142 3.17 8.84 0.39
C ILE A 142 4.70 8.86 0.58
N LEU A 143 5.27 7.83 1.23
CA LEU A 143 6.72 7.71 1.42
C LEU A 143 7.47 7.64 0.08
N ALA A 144 6.94 6.90 -0.89
CA ALA A 144 7.50 6.83 -2.23
C ALA A 144 7.48 8.20 -2.93
N ALA A 145 6.36 8.94 -2.88
CA ALA A 145 6.24 10.28 -3.45
C ALA A 145 7.22 11.26 -2.79
N LEU A 146 7.32 11.22 -1.45
CA LEU A 146 8.24 12.05 -0.69
C LEU A 146 9.71 11.70 -0.98
N ALA A 147 10.07 10.44 -1.15
CA ALA A 147 11.42 10.02 -1.53
C ALA A 147 11.78 10.51 -2.94
N VAL A 148 10.85 10.42 -3.89
CA VAL A 148 11.04 10.92 -5.27
C VAL A 148 11.23 12.44 -5.30
N CYS A 149 10.49 13.20 -4.49
CA CYS A 149 10.68 14.66 -4.44
C CYS A 149 11.92 15.06 -3.62
N ALA A 150 12.38 14.24 -2.68
CA ALA A 150 13.56 14.51 -1.86
C ALA A 150 14.86 14.32 -2.64
N ASP A 151 14.90 13.40 -3.60
CA ASP A 151 16.07 13.06 -4.42
C ASP A 151 15.70 13.03 -5.90
N ALA A 152 15.98 14.13 -6.59
CA ALA A 152 15.74 14.25 -8.03
C ALA A 152 16.63 13.32 -8.89
N GLY A 153 17.70 12.76 -8.32
CA GLY A 153 18.59 11.79 -8.96
C GLY A 153 18.17 10.33 -8.77
N LEU A 154 17.10 10.08 -8.03
CA LEU A 154 16.62 8.72 -7.78
C LEU A 154 16.14 8.07 -9.09
N PRO A 155 16.63 6.84 -9.46
CA PRO A 155 16.31 6.22 -10.74
C PRO A 155 14.87 5.65 -10.74
N VAL A 156 13.88 6.53 -10.74
CA VAL A 156 12.45 6.19 -10.77
C VAL A 156 11.87 6.52 -12.13
N ALA A 157 11.18 5.56 -12.74
CA ALA A 157 10.52 5.70 -14.04
C ALA A 157 9.08 6.19 -13.93
N SER A 158 8.34 5.73 -12.91
CA SER A 158 6.94 6.08 -12.68
C SER A 158 6.52 5.78 -11.24
N LEU A 159 5.38 6.33 -10.81
CA LEU A 159 4.85 6.21 -9.45
C LEU A 159 3.36 5.89 -9.48
N ALA A 160 2.98 4.70 -9.01
CA ALA A 160 1.60 4.32 -8.78
C ALA A 160 1.25 4.39 -7.29
N LEU A 161 0.24 5.16 -6.96
CA LEU A 161 -0.25 5.46 -5.61
C LEU A 161 -1.60 4.75 -5.42
N VAL A 162 -1.65 3.68 -4.64
CA VAL A 162 -2.90 2.94 -4.39
C VAL A 162 -3.40 3.26 -3.00
N ALA A 163 -4.62 3.79 -2.88
CA ALA A 163 -5.24 4.17 -1.61
C ALA A 163 -4.33 5.03 -0.71
N SER A 164 -3.62 6.00 -1.30
CA SER A 164 -2.68 6.90 -0.61
C SER A 164 -3.32 8.26 -0.38
N PRO A 165 -3.69 8.66 0.84
CA PRO A 165 -4.37 9.92 1.11
C PRO A 165 -3.37 11.08 1.19
N PHE A 166 -3.66 12.17 0.52
CA PHE A 166 -2.86 13.42 0.57
C PHE A 166 -3.59 14.57 1.27
N ASP A 167 -4.88 14.42 1.56
CA ASP A 167 -5.63 15.34 2.43
C ASP A 167 -6.23 14.58 3.62
N PHE A 168 -5.61 14.73 4.79
CA PHE A 168 -6.03 14.04 6.00
C PHE A 168 -7.30 14.65 6.64
N ARG A 169 -7.74 15.84 6.21
CA ARG A 169 -9.05 16.40 6.64
C ARG A 169 -10.21 15.61 6.09
N GLN A 170 -10.01 14.94 4.96
CA GLN A 170 -11.00 14.10 4.29
C GLN A 170 -11.08 12.66 4.87
N VAL A 171 -10.21 12.28 5.82
CA VAL A 171 -10.14 10.92 6.38
C VAL A 171 -11.16 10.75 7.51
N PRO A 172 -12.25 9.97 7.31
CA PRO A 172 -13.33 9.84 8.30
C PRO A 172 -12.88 9.20 9.61
N LEU A 173 -11.95 8.23 9.54
CA LEU A 173 -11.38 7.56 10.71
C LEU A 173 -10.81 8.54 11.74
N LEU A 174 -10.29 9.67 11.28
CA LEU A 174 -9.65 10.67 12.14
C LEU A 174 -10.63 11.73 12.66
N ALA A 175 -11.85 11.78 12.13
CA ALA A 175 -12.85 12.79 12.52
C ALA A 175 -13.17 12.79 14.02
N PRO A 176 -13.34 11.63 14.71
CA PRO A 176 -13.62 11.60 16.15
C PRO A 176 -12.47 12.12 17.03
N LEU A 177 -11.24 12.13 16.52
CA LEU A 177 -10.06 12.61 17.27
C LEU A 177 -9.96 14.14 17.28
N ARG A 178 -10.58 14.83 16.33
CA ARG A 178 -10.47 16.29 16.17
C ARG A 178 -10.99 17.10 17.36
N PRO A 179 -12.17 16.81 17.94
CA PRO A 179 -12.63 17.52 19.14
C PRO A 179 -11.69 17.32 20.32
N ILE A 180 -11.17 16.09 20.50
CA ILE A 180 -10.21 15.76 21.56
C ILE A 180 -8.92 16.53 21.35
N ASP A 181 -8.41 16.55 20.11
CA ASP A 181 -7.20 17.29 19.75
C ASP A 181 -7.37 18.81 20.00
N ALA A 182 -8.50 19.36 19.61
CA ALA A 182 -8.81 20.79 19.81
C ALA A 182 -8.81 21.17 21.28
N VAL A 183 -9.45 20.38 22.15
CA VAL A 183 -9.51 20.64 23.61
C VAL A 183 -8.15 20.43 24.27
N THR A 184 -7.44 19.36 23.94
CA THR A 184 -6.15 19.01 24.56
C THR A 184 -4.95 19.68 23.90
N ARG A 185 -5.17 20.42 22.81
CA ARG A 185 -4.13 21.02 21.95
C ARG A 185 -3.07 19.97 21.53
N GLY A 186 -3.50 18.71 21.35
CA GLY A 186 -2.65 17.61 20.98
C GLY A 186 -1.80 17.01 22.13
N GLN A 187 -1.90 17.53 23.34
CA GLN A 187 -1.06 17.08 24.47
C GLN A 187 -1.37 15.65 24.87
N LEU A 188 -2.65 15.26 24.88
CA LEU A 188 -3.06 13.91 25.28
C LEU A 188 -2.40 12.83 24.40
N VAL A 189 -2.53 12.95 23.09
CA VAL A 189 -1.96 11.98 22.14
C VAL A 189 -0.43 12.05 22.19
N THR A 190 0.15 13.26 22.34
CA THR A 190 1.60 13.46 22.43
C THR A 190 2.20 12.76 23.64
N GLN A 191 1.60 12.89 24.81
CA GLN A 191 2.08 12.20 26.02
C GLN A 191 1.92 10.69 25.90
N LEU A 192 0.80 10.23 25.35
CA LEU A 192 0.53 8.81 25.18
C LEU A 192 1.58 8.12 24.31
N TYR A 193 1.84 8.61 23.09
CA TYR A 193 2.83 7.96 22.23
C TYR A 193 4.27 8.10 22.72
N ARG A 194 4.60 9.16 23.49
CA ARG A 194 5.92 9.31 24.12
C ARG A 194 6.15 8.24 25.18
N VAL A 195 5.16 7.99 26.03
CA VAL A 195 5.23 6.95 27.08
C VAL A 195 5.30 5.56 26.45
N LEU A 196 4.51 5.29 25.42
CA LEU A 196 4.47 3.99 24.75
C LEU A 196 5.64 3.76 23.78
N GLY A 197 6.45 4.79 23.49
CA GLY A 197 7.52 4.71 22.50
C GLY A 197 7.04 4.67 21.05
N GLY A 198 5.76 5.00 20.82
CA GLY A 198 5.11 5.00 19.51
C GLY A 198 3.66 4.50 19.56
N ALA A 199 3.18 3.94 18.45
CA ALA A 199 1.92 3.21 18.41
C ALA A 199 2.22 1.70 18.31
N PRO A 200 2.08 0.93 19.41
CA PRO A 200 2.31 -0.52 19.42
C PRO A 200 1.37 -1.26 18.45
N GLY A 201 1.85 -2.38 17.87
CA GLY A 201 1.10 -3.17 16.91
C GLY A 201 -0.34 -3.51 17.31
N PRO A 202 -0.62 -3.96 18.55
CA PRO A 202 -2.00 -4.21 18.99
C PRO A 202 -2.90 -2.97 18.98
N ILE A 203 -2.35 -1.78 19.25
CA ILE A 203 -3.11 -0.53 19.16
C ILE A 203 -3.39 -0.20 17.70
N VAL A 204 -2.38 -0.31 16.84
CA VAL A 204 -2.52 -0.12 15.39
C VAL A 204 -3.60 -1.04 14.83
N GLN A 205 -3.54 -2.33 15.15
CA GLN A 205 -4.54 -3.32 14.75
C GLN A 205 -5.95 -2.91 15.18
N ARG A 206 -6.15 -2.47 16.42
CA ARG A 206 -7.46 -2.02 16.92
C ARG A 206 -7.99 -0.79 16.19
N VAL A 207 -7.13 0.18 15.91
CA VAL A 207 -7.51 1.38 15.15
C VAL A 207 -7.99 1.01 13.74
N TYR A 208 -7.28 0.11 13.05
CA TYR A 208 -7.71 -0.37 11.73
C TYR A 208 -9.00 -1.21 11.78
N GLN A 209 -9.21 -2.01 12.82
CA GLN A 209 -10.48 -2.72 13.05
C GLN A 209 -11.65 -1.75 13.24
N LEU A 210 -11.43 -0.66 13.99
CA LEU A 210 -12.45 0.39 14.18
C LEU A 210 -12.78 1.15 12.88
N ALA A 211 -11.80 1.30 11.99
CA ALA A 211 -12.01 1.92 10.68
C ALA A 211 -12.98 1.13 9.77
N GLY A 212 -13.12 -0.17 10.01
CA GLY A 212 -14.03 -1.05 9.30
C GLY A 212 -15.02 -1.75 10.24
N ILE A 213 -15.46 -1.07 11.30
CA ILE A 213 -16.28 -1.67 12.36
C ILE A 213 -17.58 -2.27 11.84
N ASP A 214 -18.22 -1.63 10.86
CA ASP A 214 -19.40 -2.13 10.17
C ASP A 214 -19.14 -3.50 9.53
N LYS A 215 -18.05 -3.66 8.83
CA LYS A 215 -17.60 -4.92 8.21
C LYS A 215 -17.25 -5.95 9.28
N TYR A 216 -16.61 -5.51 10.35
CA TYR A 216 -16.21 -6.40 11.44
C TYR A 216 -17.44 -6.93 12.21
N VAL A 217 -18.42 -6.08 12.50
CA VAL A 217 -19.69 -6.47 13.15
C VAL A 217 -20.53 -7.37 12.25
N MET A 218 -20.58 -7.07 10.94
CA MET A 218 -21.32 -7.86 9.96
C MET A 218 -20.61 -9.15 9.52
N LYS A 219 -19.35 -9.35 9.92
CA LYS A 219 -18.54 -10.51 9.49
C LYS A 219 -19.18 -11.87 9.81
N PRO A 220 -19.71 -12.14 11.03
CA PRO A 220 -20.36 -13.41 11.31
C PRO A 220 -21.56 -13.67 10.38
N TRP A 221 -22.36 -12.63 10.12
CA TRP A 221 -23.49 -12.71 9.20
C TRP A 221 -23.01 -12.96 7.77
N THR A 222 -21.97 -12.27 7.33
CA THR A 222 -21.36 -12.46 5.98
C THR A 222 -20.87 -13.88 5.81
N ILE A 223 -20.18 -14.44 6.81
CA ILE A 223 -19.70 -15.83 6.79
C ILE A 223 -20.89 -16.81 6.68
N LEU A 224 -21.94 -16.62 7.47
CA LEU A 224 -23.09 -17.51 7.46
C LEU A 224 -23.88 -17.42 6.15
N SER A 225 -24.12 -16.21 5.64
CA SER A 225 -24.90 -15.98 4.42
C SER A 225 -24.16 -16.37 3.14
N HIS A 226 -22.83 -16.55 3.19
CA HIS A 226 -21.98 -16.95 2.07
C HIS A 226 -21.09 -18.15 2.44
N ALA A 227 -21.58 -19.04 3.28
CA ALA A 227 -20.82 -20.20 3.76
C ALA A 227 -20.38 -21.14 2.62
N ASP A 228 -21.04 -21.10 1.48
CA ASP A 228 -20.71 -21.84 0.26
C ASP A 228 -19.71 -21.12 -0.67
N ASP A 229 -19.44 -19.81 -0.45
CA ASP A 229 -18.44 -19.06 -1.24
C ASP A 229 -17.04 -19.20 -0.64
N ARG A 230 -16.34 -20.29 -1.04
CA ARG A 230 -14.97 -20.60 -0.58
C ARG A 230 -13.99 -19.44 -0.83
N GLU A 231 -14.14 -18.76 -1.96
CA GLU A 231 -13.25 -17.65 -2.35
C GLU A 231 -13.42 -16.44 -1.41
N LEU A 232 -14.66 -16.12 -1.03
CA LEU A 232 -14.94 -15.05 -0.06
C LEU A 232 -14.42 -15.42 1.33
N LEU A 233 -14.65 -16.65 1.78
CA LEU A 233 -14.19 -17.12 3.08
C LEU A 233 -12.65 -17.15 3.16
N ALA A 234 -11.97 -17.64 2.13
CA ALA A 234 -10.52 -17.59 2.02
C ALA A 234 -9.98 -16.14 2.02
N GLN A 235 -10.69 -15.20 1.41
CA GLN A 235 -10.31 -13.79 1.46
C GLN A 235 -10.45 -13.21 2.88
N ILE A 236 -11.52 -13.53 3.59
CA ILE A 236 -11.72 -13.10 4.98
C ILE A 236 -10.61 -13.65 5.86
N GLU A 237 -10.28 -14.94 5.74
CA GLU A 237 -9.21 -15.59 6.50
C GLU A 237 -7.85 -14.94 6.24
N ALA A 238 -7.52 -14.66 4.98
CA ALA A 238 -6.27 -14.01 4.61
C ALA A 238 -6.16 -12.58 5.16
N VAL A 239 -7.27 -11.82 5.15
CA VAL A 239 -7.32 -10.49 5.75
C VAL A 239 -7.14 -10.55 7.26
N ASP A 240 -7.76 -11.54 7.94
CA ASP A 240 -7.58 -11.71 9.40
C ASP A 240 -6.13 -12.04 9.76
N ALA A 241 -5.50 -12.94 9.01
CA ALA A 241 -4.09 -13.26 9.20
C ALA A 241 -3.19 -12.03 8.98
N PHE A 242 -3.42 -11.28 7.90
CA PHE A 242 -2.70 -10.03 7.64
C PHE A 242 -2.87 -9.00 8.77
N MET A 243 -4.10 -8.83 9.27
CA MET A 243 -4.37 -7.91 10.38
C MET A 243 -3.73 -8.35 11.70
N GLY A 244 -3.52 -9.66 11.88
CA GLY A 244 -2.80 -10.21 13.03
C GLY A 244 -1.31 -9.86 13.04
N ASP A 245 -0.73 -9.60 11.86
CA ASP A 245 0.70 -9.32 11.66
C ASP A 245 1.03 -7.81 11.65
N MET A 246 0.09 -6.93 12.02
CA MET A 246 0.36 -5.49 12.07
C MET A 246 1.49 -5.16 13.04
N THR A 247 2.41 -4.30 12.60
CA THR A 247 3.59 -3.89 13.38
C THR A 247 3.40 -2.53 14.04
N ALA A 248 4.40 -2.07 14.81
CA ALA A 248 4.34 -0.79 15.49
C ALA A 248 4.77 0.38 14.58
N TYR A 249 4.28 1.58 14.88
CA TYR A 249 4.91 2.82 14.41
C TYR A 249 5.99 3.25 15.41
N PRO A 250 7.21 3.63 14.96
CA PRO A 250 8.19 4.28 15.82
C PRO A 250 7.64 5.59 16.41
N GLY A 251 8.05 5.92 17.63
CA GLY A 251 7.51 7.06 18.36
C GLY A 251 7.63 8.38 17.62
N ARG A 252 8.81 8.66 17.07
CA ARG A 252 9.04 9.90 16.33
C ARG A 252 8.27 9.94 15.01
N SER A 253 8.24 8.84 14.25
CA SER A 253 7.42 8.73 13.04
C SER A 253 5.94 8.91 13.33
N PHE A 254 5.42 8.26 14.38
CA PHE A 254 4.03 8.44 14.80
C PHE A 254 3.73 9.89 15.19
N GLY A 255 4.64 10.52 15.94
CA GLY A 255 4.52 11.93 16.28
C GLY A 255 4.48 12.85 15.06
N GLN A 256 5.32 12.60 14.05
CA GLN A 256 5.32 13.36 12.79
C GLN A 256 4.03 13.13 12.01
N LEU A 257 3.53 11.88 11.88
CA LEU A 257 2.23 11.59 11.28
C LEU A 257 1.10 12.33 12.00
N TYR A 258 1.09 12.27 13.33
CA TYR A 258 0.07 12.95 14.12
C TYR A 258 0.14 14.48 13.96
N HIS A 259 1.31 15.10 14.11
CA HIS A 259 1.42 16.54 14.07
C HIS A 259 1.33 17.11 12.65
N ARG A 260 2.05 16.53 11.67
CA ARG A 260 2.18 17.08 10.33
C ARG A 260 1.05 16.64 9.39
N PHE A 261 0.57 15.39 9.51
CA PHE A 261 -0.49 14.91 8.62
C PHE A 261 -1.88 15.18 9.21
N PHE A 262 -2.10 14.79 10.48
CA PHE A 262 -3.42 14.94 11.09
C PHE A 262 -3.71 16.38 11.55
N ARG A 263 -2.80 17.02 12.34
CA ARG A 263 -3.08 18.32 12.94
C ARG A 263 -2.92 19.49 11.96
N THR A 264 -1.77 19.60 11.29
CA THR A 264 -1.47 20.70 10.36
C THR A 264 -1.88 20.39 8.94
N ASN A 265 -1.99 19.10 8.56
CA ASN A 265 -2.35 18.65 7.22
C ASN A 265 -1.38 19.16 6.13
N ASP A 266 -0.08 19.15 6.44
CA ASP A 266 0.98 19.68 5.58
C ASP A 266 0.97 19.09 4.17
N LEU A 267 0.62 17.81 4.04
CA LEU A 267 0.55 17.13 2.73
C LEU A 267 -0.49 17.75 1.79
N ALA A 268 -1.61 18.23 2.31
CA ALA A 268 -2.62 18.88 1.48
C ALA A 268 -2.14 20.23 0.90
N GLU A 269 -1.12 20.80 1.50
CA GLU A 269 -0.44 22.00 0.99
C GLU A 269 0.75 21.63 0.06
N GLY A 270 0.92 20.33 -0.26
CA GLY A 270 2.01 19.84 -1.10
C GLY A 270 3.39 19.93 -0.47
N ARG A 271 3.49 20.06 0.84
CA ARG A 271 4.75 20.21 1.56
C ARG A 271 4.77 19.40 2.84
N LEU A 272 5.97 19.06 3.30
CA LEU A 272 6.18 18.38 4.57
C LEU A 272 7.43 18.95 5.24
N GLU A 273 7.27 19.48 6.44
CA GLU A 273 8.39 19.96 7.25
C GLU A 273 8.96 18.81 8.11
N LEU A 274 10.23 18.51 7.92
CA LEU A 274 11.00 17.52 8.68
C LEU A 274 12.25 18.19 9.28
N GLY A 275 12.14 18.65 10.53
CA GLY A 275 13.18 19.45 11.16
C GLY A 275 13.45 20.76 10.38
N PRO A 276 14.70 21.03 9.97
CA PRO A 276 15.03 22.25 9.24
C PRO A 276 14.70 22.18 7.74
N ARG A 277 14.28 21.01 7.24
CA ARG A 277 14.04 20.76 5.80
C ARG A 277 12.54 20.75 5.50
N VAL A 278 12.19 21.36 4.37
CA VAL A 278 10.86 21.28 3.78
C VAL A 278 10.93 20.48 2.48
N LEU A 279 10.18 19.40 2.41
CA LEU A 279 9.95 18.64 1.19
C LEU A 279 8.75 19.22 0.44
N ALA A 280 8.87 19.40 -0.88
CA ALA A 280 7.79 19.90 -1.72
C ALA A 280 7.41 18.86 -2.76
N LEU A 281 6.17 18.37 -2.72
CA LEU A 281 5.64 17.39 -3.68
C LEU A 281 5.69 17.89 -5.13
N ALA A 282 5.71 19.20 -5.34
CA ALA A 282 5.94 19.82 -6.64
C ALA A 282 7.27 19.37 -7.30
N GLY A 283 8.21 18.80 -6.55
CA GLY A 283 9.46 18.23 -7.07
C GLY A 283 9.29 16.89 -7.80
N VAL A 284 8.14 16.24 -7.75
CA VAL A 284 7.89 14.98 -8.48
C VAL A 284 7.82 15.23 -9.99
N ARG A 285 8.70 14.56 -10.74
CA ARG A 285 8.90 14.75 -12.21
C ARG A 285 8.72 13.47 -13.02
N VAL A 286 8.04 12.49 -12.46
CA VAL A 286 7.73 11.22 -13.11
C VAL A 286 6.23 11.09 -13.35
N PRO A 287 5.77 10.28 -14.32
CA PRO A 287 4.36 9.98 -14.48
C PRO A 287 3.76 9.38 -13.20
N VAL A 288 2.55 9.79 -12.84
CA VAL A 288 1.85 9.34 -11.63
C VAL A 288 0.48 8.76 -11.98
N LEU A 289 0.15 7.62 -11.37
CA LEU A 289 -1.18 7.03 -11.32
C LEU A 289 -1.65 7.02 -9.87
N ALA A 290 -2.81 7.58 -9.58
CA ALA A 290 -3.46 7.49 -8.28
C ALA A 290 -4.76 6.70 -8.39
N ILE A 291 -4.84 5.56 -7.66
CA ILE A 291 -6.03 4.70 -7.63
C ILE A 291 -6.64 4.76 -6.23
N ALA A 292 -7.91 5.12 -6.15
CA ALA A 292 -8.67 5.19 -4.89
C ALA A 292 -9.77 4.12 -4.85
N GLY A 293 -10.03 3.57 -3.66
CA GLY A 293 -11.12 2.64 -3.43
C GLY A 293 -12.46 3.36 -3.20
N GLN A 294 -13.51 3.00 -3.95
CA GLN A 294 -14.83 3.61 -3.81
C GLN A 294 -15.46 3.43 -2.42
N GLY A 295 -15.15 2.31 -1.75
CA GLY A 295 -15.62 2.01 -0.40
C GLY A 295 -14.53 2.13 0.67
N ASP A 296 -13.51 2.96 0.43
CA ASP A 296 -12.39 3.14 1.36
C ASP A 296 -12.69 4.20 2.42
N GLY A 297 -12.90 3.76 3.67
CA GLY A 297 -13.12 4.64 4.83
C GLY A 297 -11.84 5.17 5.48
N ILE A 298 -10.66 4.68 5.06
CA ILE A 298 -9.35 5.11 5.57
C ILE A 298 -8.72 6.14 4.63
N ALA A 299 -8.79 5.89 3.32
CA ALA A 299 -8.26 6.77 2.29
C ALA A 299 -9.34 7.03 1.21
N PRO A 300 -10.35 7.85 1.51
CA PRO A 300 -11.45 8.10 0.58
C PRO A 300 -10.95 8.76 -0.70
N VAL A 301 -11.75 8.61 -1.77
CA VAL A 301 -11.41 9.09 -3.12
C VAL A 301 -10.92 10.53 -3.11
N ALA A 302 -11.63 11.44 -2.43
CA ALA A 302 -11.25 12.85 -2.37
C ALA A 302 -9.86 13.06 -1.74
N ALA A 303 -9.53 12.31 -0.67
CA ALA A 303 -8.21 12.39 -0.02
C ALA A 303 -7.09 11.87 -0.92
N CYS A 304 -7.33 10.79 -1.69
CA CYS A 304 -6.34 10.22 -2.60
C CYS A 304 -6.15 11.09 -3.84
N HIS A 305 -7.24 11.56 -4.45
CA HIS A 305 -7.20 12.32 -5.69
C HIS A 305 -6.69 13.75 -5.53
N HIS A 306 -6.67 14.28 -4.29
CA HIS A 306 -6.05 15.55 -3.98
C HIS A 306 -4.59 15.66 -4.44
N VAL A 307 -3.89 14.55 -4.60
CA VAL A 307 -2.52 14.50 -5.12
C VAL A 307 -2.35 15.19 -6.48
N ALA A 308 -3.38 15.23 -7.32
CA ALA A 308 -3.31 15.87 -8.64
C ALA A 308 -2.97 17.36 -8.56
N ASP A 309 -3.46 18.05 -7.54
CA ASP A 309 -3.24 19.48 -7.33
C ASP A 309 -1.83 19.78 -6.79
N LEU A 310 -1.13 18.74 -6.30
CA LEU A 310 0.16 18.86 -5.61
C LEU A 310 1.38 18.59 -6.49
N LEU A 311 1.17 18.06 -7.72
CA LEU A 311 2.23 17.56 -8.60
C LEU A 311 2.34 18.34 -9.93
N PRO A 312 2.54 19.66 -9.93
CA PRO A 312 2.52 20.47 -11.15
C PRO A 312 3.66 20.15 -12.13
N GLN A 313 4.75 19.49 -11.69
CA GLN A 313 5.88 19.14 -12.53
C GLN A 313 5.83 17.67 -13.01
N ALA A 314 4.84 16.88 -12.58
CA ALA A 314 4.66 15.53 -13.10
C ALA A 314 4.22 15.58 -14.57
N PRO A 315 4.86 14.79 -15.47
CA PRO A 315 4.48 14.78 -16.90
C PRO A 315 3.05 14.38 -17.15
N SER A 316 2.47 13.56 -16.26
CA SER A 316 1.06 13.19 -16.25
C SER A 316 0.65 12.75 -14.84
N VAL A 317 -0.59 13.08 -14.45
CA VAL A 317 -1.24 12.56 -13.26
C VAL A 317 -2.58 11.96 -13.70
N ARG A 318 -2.68 10.65 -13.60
CA ARG A 318 -3.90 9.90 -13.92
C ARG A 318 -4.62 9.53 -12.63
N LEU A 319 -5.91 9.87 -12.54
CA LEU A 319 -6.76 9.58 -11.38
C LEU A 319 -7.76 8.49 -11.75
N GLU A 320 -7.80 7.44 -10.95
CA GLU A 320 -8.69 6.31 -11.16
C GLU A 320 -9.39 5.90 -9.87
N THR A 321 -10.58 5.32 -10.02
CA THR A 321 -11.31 4.71 -8.90
C THR A 321 -11.57 3.23 -9.21
N ALA A 322 -11.52 2.40 -8.17
CA ALA A 322 -11.82 0.98 -8.29
C ALA A 322 -12.72 0.54 -7.14
N PRO A 323 -13.55 -0.51 -7.33
CA PRO A 323 -14.34 -1.08 -6.27
C PRO A 323 -13.46 -1.63 -5.14
N GLY A 324 -13.90 -1.48 -3.90
CA GLY A 324 -13.24 -2.03 -2.73
C GLY A 324 -13.01 -1.00 -1.63
N GLY A 325 -12.70 -1.50 -0.43
CA GLY A 325 -12.19 -0.72 0.70
C GLY A 325 -10.66 -0.68 0.67
N HIS A 326 -10.05 -0.22 1.76
CA HIS A 326 -8.62 0.12 1.84
C HIS A 326 -7.65 -0.99 1.37
N LEU A 327 -7.75 -2.19 1.92
CA LEU A 327 -6.97 -3.34 1.45
C LEU A 327 -7.61 -3.98 0.22
N GLY A 328 -8.94 -3.91 0.10
CA GLY A 328 -9.70 -4.53 -0.97
C GLY A 328 -9.41 -3.94 -2.35
N VAL A 329 -9.10 -2.65 -2.45
CA VAL A 329 -8.69 -2.01 -3.71
C VAL A 329 -7.33 -2.51 -4.18
N LEU A 330 -6.45 -2.96 -3.27
CA LEU A 330 -5.14 -3.52 -3.61
C LEU A 330 -5.22 -5.01 -3.95
N THR A 331 -5.84 -5.81 -3.09
CA THR A 331 -5.80 -7.28 -3.13
C THR A 331 -7.16 -7.94 -2.90
N GLY A 332 -8.25 -7.22 -3.07
CA GLY A 332 -9.59 -7.79 -3.04
C GLY A 332 -9.91 -8.58 -4.30
N ARG A 333 -11.02 -9.35 -4.26
CA ARG A 333 -11.51 -10.11 -5.42
C ARG A 333 -11.72 -9.20 -6.65
N ALA A 334 -12.33 -8.03 -6.46
CA ALA A 334 -12.57 -7.07 -7.52
C ALA A 334 -11.27 -6.42 -8.04
N ALA A 335 -10.23 -6.30 -7.23
CA ALA A 335 -8.95 -5.68 -7.65
C ALA A 335 -8.33 -6.40 -8.85
N ARG A 336 -8.52 -7.72 -8.95
CA ARG A 336 -8.00 -8.55 -10.06
C ARG A 336 -8.56 -8.14 -11.43
N THR A 337 -9.76 -7.61 -11.47
CA THR A 337 -10.46 -7.20 -12.71
C THR A 337 -10.57 -5.69 -12.86
N THR A 338 -10.10 -4.92 -11.89
CA THR A 338 -10.17 -3.45 -11.89
C THR A 338 -8.82 -2.81 -11.65
N THR A 339 -8.33 -2.79 -10.43
CA THR A 339 -7.08 -2.14 -10.04
C THR A 339 -5.87 -2.72 -10.78
N TRP A 340 -5.77 -4.06 -10.90
CA TRP A 340 -4.60 -4.67 -11.55
C TRP A 340 -4.51 -4.39 -13.04
N PRO A 341 -5.60 -4.42 -13.83
CA PRO A 341 -5.57 -3.92 -15.22
C PRO A 341 -5.15 -2.46 -15.35
N LEU A 342 -5.59 -1.56 -14.45
CA LEU A 342 -5.14 -0.17 -14.44
C LEU A 342 -3.62 -0.04 -14.16
N LEU A 343 -3.11 -0.85 -13.23
CA LEU A 343 -1.66 -0.95 -12.99
C LEU A 343 -0.92 -1.51 -14.21
N ASP A 344 -1.42 -2.59 -14.82
CA ASP A 344 -0.81 -3.18 -16.03
C ASP A 344 -0.68 -2.16 -17.15
N GLU A 345 -1.75 -1.41 -17.42
CA GLU A 345 -1.76 -0.37 -18.46
C GLU A 345 -0.74 0.74 -18.15
N PHE A 346 -0.69 1.21 -16.90
CA PHE A 346 0.23 2.26 -16.49
C PHE A 346 1.69 1.82 -16.51
N LEU A 347 1.97 0.63 -16.00
CA LEU A 347 3.32 0.06 -15.93
C LEU A 347 3.87 -0.35 -17.30
N ALA A 348 3.01 -0.63 -18.28
CA ALA A 348 3.42 -0.85 -19.65
C ALA A 348 4.01 0.43 -20.30
N GLY A 349 3.76 1.60 -19.71
CA GLY A 349 4.17 2.90 -20.25
C GLY A 349 3.36 3.32 -21.49
N PRO A 350 3.59 4.50 -22.03
CA PRO A 350 2.95 4.91 -23.27
C PRO A 350 3.30 3.93 -24.38
N PRO A 351 2.33 3.58 -25.26
CA PRO A 351 2.59 2.66 -26.37
C PRO A 351 3.79 3.18 -27.18
N ALA A 352 4.77 2.29 -27.39
CA ALA A 352 5.94 2.63 -28.18
C ALA A 352 5.48 3.31 -29.49
N ARG A 353 5.85 4.58 -29.70
CA ARG A 353 5.56 5.25 -30.97
C ARG A 353 6.14 4.36 -32.07
N ARG A 354 5.28 3.70 -32.88
CA ARG A 354 5.70 2.99 -34.07
C ARG A 354 6.53 3.99 -34.90
N ARG A 355 7.85 3.79 -34.97
CA ARG A 355 8.66 4.51 -35.95
C ARG A 355 8.04 4.23 -37.31
N ALA A 356 7.52 5.28 -37.93
CA ALA A 356 7.14 5.18 -39.33
C ALA A 356 8.32 4.61 -40.14
N PRO A 357 8.09 3.67 -41.05
CA PRO A 357 9.17 3.15 -41.90
C PRO A 357 9.81 4.34 -42.58
N ARG A 358 11.15 4.49 -42.45
CA ARG A 358 11.92 5.45 -43.25
C ARG A 358 11.59 5.15 -44.70
N ARG A 359 10.93 6.07 -45.39
CA ARG A 359 10.86 6.03 -46.85
C ARG A 359 12.30 6.02 -47.33
N ALA A 360 12.67 4.94 -48.04
CA ALA A 360 13.91 4.91 -48.81
C ALA A 360 13.87 6.08 -49.81
N ALA A 361 14.82 6.97 -49.69
CA ALA A 361 15.03 7.97 -50.74
C ALA A 361 15.49 7.24 -52.01
N ALA A 362 14.70 7.41 -53.05
CA ALA A 362 15.06 6.98 -54.39
C ALA A 362 16.10 7.95 -54.99
#